data_d8cacf39639e8b980c32f8e9b27866fb
#
_entry.id   d8cacf39639e8b980c32f8e9b27866fb
#
_cell.length_a   1.000
_cell.length_b   1.000
_cell.length_c   1.000
_cell.angle_alpha   90.00
_cell.angle_beta   90.00
_cell.angle_gamma   90.00
#
_symmetry.space_group_name_H-M   'P 1'
#
loop_
_entity.id
_entity.type
_entity.pdbx_description
1 polymer ?
#
loop_
_entity_poly.entity_id
_entity_poly.type
_entity_poly.pdbx_seq_one_letter_code
_entity_poly.pdbx_strand_id
1 'polypeptide(L)'
;MPNRTLLIAGNWKMNNDVAEAAKLADELAQALPEVPAGVEVLVCPPTIDITTVHDRIQAAPIALGAQNVYWEAKGAFTGESSCDMLKSAGCT
;
A
#
# COMPACT_ATOMS: atom_id res chain seq x y z
N MET A 1 -20.18 -13.83 -17.99
CA MET A 1 -19.35 -13.95 -17.47
C MET A 1 -19.04 -13.32 -16.27
N PRO A 2 -18.44 -13.89 -15.50
CA PRO A 2 -18.26 -13.34 -14.21
C PRO A 2 -17.56 -12.01 -14.27
N ASN A 3 -17.91 -11.21 -13.33
CA ASN A 3 -17.39 -9.87 -13.27
C ASN A 3 -16.16 -9.87 -12.37
N ARG A 4 -15.07 -10.36 -12.90
CA ARG A 4 -13.82 -10.32 -12.16
C ARG A 4 -13.28 -8.91 -12.15
N THR A 5 -12.87 -8.46 -10.98
CA THR A 5 -12.11 -7.23 -10.85
C THR A 5 -10.67 -7.52 -11.19
N LEU A 6 -10.09 -6.71 -12.07
CA LEU A 6 -8.68 -6.81 -12.41
C LEU A 6 -7.88 -6.04 -11.38
N LEU A 7 -6.93 -6.69 -10.74
CA LEU A 7 -6.07 -6.06 -9.75
C LEU A 7 -4.70 -5.78 -10.36
N ILE A 8 -4.32 -4.51 -10.39
CA ILE A 8 -2.99 -4.08 -10.81
C ILE A 8 -2.22 -3.73 -9.55
N ALA A 9 -1.29 -4.58 -9.18
CA ALA A 9 -0.55 -4.44 -7.93
C ALA A 9 0.92 -4.14 -8.19
N GLY A 10 1.43 -3.10 -7.55
CA GLY A 10 2.84 -2.72 -7.62
C GLY A 10 3.56 -3.10 -6.34
N ASN A 11 4.46 -4.08 -6.42
CA ASN A 11 5.33 -4.44 -5.32
C ASN A 11 6.63 -3.65 -5.44
N TRP A 12 6.85 -2.71 -4.51
CA TRP A 12 8.03 -1.84 -4.57
C TRP A 12 9.30 -2.55 -4.11
N LYS A 13 9.16 -3.70 -3.48
CA LYS A 13 10.30 -4.48 -2.95
C LYS A 13 11.14 -3.61 -2.01
N MET A 14 12.46 -3.73 -2.05
CA MET A 14 13.33 -2.93 -1.18
C MET A 14 13.80 -1.70 -1.94
N ASN A 15 12.86 -0.83 -2.28
CA ASN A 15 13.14 0.42 -2.98
C ASN A 15 12.38 1.56 -2.34
N ASN A 16 12.94 2.75 -2.42
CA ASN A 16 12.37 4.01 -1.95
C ASN A 16 12.51 4.21 -0.44
N ASP A 17 13.30 5.19 -0.08
CA ASP A 17 13.30 5.71 1.28
C ASP A 17 12.06 6.59 1.47
N VAL A 18 11.90 7.21 2.64
CA VAL A 18 10.70 7.97 2.97
C VAL A 18 10.46 9.12 1.99
N ALA A 19 11.48 9.85 1.63
CA ALA A 19 11.35 10.99 0.70
C ALA A 19 11.01 10.53 -0.71
N GLU A 20 11.67 9.47 -1.18
CA GLU A 20 11.40 8.89 -2.50
C GLU A 20 9.99 8.32 -2.58
N ALA A 21 9.55 7.66 -1.50
CA ALA A 21 8.20 7.10 -1.42
C ALA A 21 7.13 8.19 -1.47
N ALA A 22 7.36 9.30 -0.76
CA ALA A 22 6.45 10.44 -0.79
C ALA A 22 6.31 11.00 -2.21
N LYS A 23 7.43 11.17 -2.89
CA LYS A 23 7.42 11.69 -4.25
C LYS A 23 6.71 10.77 -5.23
N LEU A 24 7.03 9.47 -5.17
CA LEU A 24 6.41 8.48 -6.05
C LEU A 24 4.90 8.39 -5.79
N ALA A 25 4.49 8.40 -4.52
CA ALA A 25 3.08 8.35 -4.16
C ALA A 25 2.33 9.58 -4.70
N ASP A 26 2.91 10.77 -4.58
CA ASP A 26 2.33 12.00 -5.15
C ASP A 26 2.18 11.89 -6.66
N GLU A 27 3.20 11.38 -7.34
CA GLU A 27 3.17 11.22 -8.80
C GLU A 27 2.10 10.22 -9.22
N LEU A 28 1.97 9.10 -8.50
CA LEU A 28 0.93 8.11 -8.77
C LEU A 28 -0.47 8.68 -8.54
N ALA A 29 -0.66 9.41 -7.45
CA ALA A 29 -1.96 10.02 -7.16
C ALA A 29 -2.36 11.02 -8.24
N GLN A 30 -1.42 11.78 -8.76
CA GLN A 30 -1.66 12.74 -9.84
C GLN A 30 -1.94 12.06 -11.18
N ALA A 31 -1.24 10.94 -11.44
CA ALA A 31 -1.37 10.21 -12.69
C ALA A 31 -2.67 9.39 -12.75
N LEU A 32 -3.23 9.04 -11.60
CA LEU A 32 -4.40 8.17 -11.50
C LEU A 32 -5.53 8.86 -10.72
N PRO A 33 -6.09 9.95 -11.26
CA PRO A 33 -7.21 10.62 -10.60
C PRO A 33 -8.45 9.71 -10.56
N GLU A 34 -8.54 8.77 -11.49
CA GLU A 34 -9.61 7.78 -11.53
C GLU A 34 -9.09 6.53 -12.26
N VAL A 35 -9.74 5.41 -12.02
CA VAL A 35 -9.45 4.15 -12.72
C VAL A 35 -10.73 3.59 -13.33
N PRO A 36 -10.63 2.81 -14.42
CA PRO A 36 -11.80 2.24 -15.07
C PRO A 36 -12.58 1.32 -14.14
N ALA A 37 -13.89 1.21 -14.37
CA ALA A 37 -14.72 0.25 -13.65
C ALA A 37 -14.16 -1.17 -13.87
N GLY A 38 -14.17 -1.96 -12.79
CA GLY A 38 -13.65 -3.32 -12.85
C GLY A 38 -12.13 -3.42 -12.69
N VAL A 39 -11.46 -2.30 -12.41
CA VAL A 39 -10.01 -2.29 -12.17
C VAL A 39 -9.74 -1.73 -10.78
N GLU A 40 -8.85 -2.38 -10.04
CA GLU A 40 -8.33 -1.87 -8.77
C GLU A 40 -6.82 -1.73 -8.87
N VAL A 41 -6.29 -0.68 -8.27
CA VAL A 41 -4.85 -0.42 -8.21
C VAL A 41 -4.39 -0.52 -6.76
N LEU A 42 -3.31 -1.25 -6.55
CA LEU A 42 -2.74 -1.48 -5.21
C LEU A 42 -1.24 -1.26 -5.27
N VAL A 43 -0.69 -0.61 -4.25
CA VAL A 43 0.77 -0.51 -4.08
C VAL A 43 1.18 -1.13 -2.76
N CYS A 44 2.33 -1.80 -2.76
CA CYS A 44 2.90 -2.45 -1.59
C CYS A 44 4.32 -1.92 -1.36
N PRO A 45 4.44 -0.79 -0.66
CA PRO A 45 5.76 -0.21 -0.37
C PRO A 45 6.45 -0.94 0.78
N PRO A 46 7.75 -0.69 1.01
CA PRO A 46 8.41 -1.14 2.22
C PRO A 46 7.67 -0.68 3.48
N THR A 47 7.76 -1.45 4.54
CA THR A 47 7.03 -1.16 5.79
C THR A 47 7.29 0.25 6.31
N ILE A 48 8.52 0.74 6.20
CA ILE A 48 8.87 2.09 6.69
C ILE A 48 8.14 3.20 5.93
N ASP A 49 7.61 2.92 4.76
CA ASP A 49 6.99 3.92 3.89
C ASP A 49 5.46 3.90 3.92
N ILE A 50 4.86 2.94 4.64
CA ILE A 50 3.40 2.74 4.61
C ILE A 50 2.64 3.99 5.01
N THR A 51 2.95 4.59 6.15
CA THR A 51 2.23 5.77 6.62
C THR A 51 2.42 6.97 5.69
N THR A 52 3.62 7.14 5.17
CA THR A 52 3.93 8.22 4.22
C THR A 52 3.11 8.06 2.94
N VAL A 53 3.09 6.85 2.38
CA VAL A 53 2.32 6.57 1.16
C VAL A 53 0.82 6.75 1.44
N HIS A 54 0.34 6.25 2.58
CA HIS A 54 -1.06 6.40 2.96
C HIS A 54 -1.50 7.87 2.91
N ASP A 55 -0.72 8.75 3.51
CA ASP A 55 -1.04 10.18 3.54
C ASP A 55 -1.12 10.80 2.16
N ARG A 56 -0.32 10.32 1.22
CA ARG A 56 -0.22 10.91 -0.11
C ARG A 56 -1.26 10.39 -1.10
N ILE A 57 -1.83 9.20 -0.87
CA ILE A 57 -2.78 8.60 -1.80
C ILE A 57 -4.22 8.60 -1.30
N GLN A 58 -4.52 9.27 -0.19
CA GLN A 58 -5.86 9.24 0.42
C GLN A 58 -6.97 9.65 -0.54
N ALA A 59 -6.72 10.63 -1.39
CA ALA A 59 -7.72 11.14 -2.33
C ALA A 59 -7.70 10.41 -3.67
N ALA A 60 -6.82 9.44 -3.85
CA ALA A 60 -6.67 8.71 -5.11
C ALA A 60 -7.28 7.31 -4.99
N PRO A 61 -7.73 6.73 -6.10
CA PRO A 61 -8.29 5.36 -6.10
C PRO A 61 -7.16 4.31 -6.10
N ILE A 62 -6.31 4.37 -5.10
CA ILE A 62 -5.17 3.48 -4.94
C ILE A 62 -5.24 2.85 -3.56
N ALA A 63 -5.28 1.53 -3.51
CA ALA A 63 -5.26 0.77 -2.26
C ALA A 63 -3.82 0.58 -1.79
N LEU A 64 -3.65 0.34 -0.50
CA LEU A 64 -2.36 0.22 0.13
C LEU A 64 -2.23 -1.16 0.77
N GLY A 65 -1.19 -1.88 0.42
CA GLY A 65 -0.87 -3.18 1.01
C GLY A 65 0.49 -3.16 1.67
N ALA A 66 0.82 -4.26 2.32
CA ALA A 66 2.13 -4.48 2.91
C ALA A 66 2.84 -5.59 2.16
N GLN A 67 4.17 -5.61 2.27
CA GLN A 67 4.97 -6.66 1.64
C GLN A 67 5.09 -7.90 2.51
N ASN A 68 4.85 -7.76 3.82
CA ASN A 68 4.98 -8.83 4.78
C ASN A 68 4.01 -8.61 5.94
N VAL A 69 3.60 -9.70 6.58
CA VAL A 69 2.73 -9.65 7.75
C VAL A 69 2.98 -10.88 8.60
N TYR A 70 2.94 -10.72 9.92
CA TYR A 70 3.03 -11.84 10.85
C TYR A 70 1.63 -12.21 11.34
N TRP A 71 1.42 -13.50 11.62
CA TRP A 71 0.07 -14.00 11.95
C TRP A 71 -0.32 -13.80 13.42
N GLU A 72 0.62 -13.49 14.30
CA GLU A 72 0.30 -13.22 15.70
C GLU A 72 -0.08 -11.77 15.89
N ALA A 73 -1.02 -11.49 16.79
CA ALA A 73 -1.48 -10.14 17.04
C ALA A 73 -0.42 -9.29 17.73
N LYS A 74 0.37 -9.89 18.59
CA LYS A 74 1.48 -9.23 19.27
C LYS A 74 2.39 -10.27 19.91
N GLY A 75 3.55 -9.87 20.38
CA GLY A 75 4.48 -10.76 21.06
C GLY A 75 5.92 -10.40 20.79
N ALA A 76 6.82 -11.31 21.18
CA ALA A 76 8.26 -11.08 21.07
C ALA A 76 8.79 -11.47 19.68
N PHE A 77 8.15 -10.97 18.64
CA PHE A 77 8.51 -11.27 17.26
C PHE A 77 9.21 -10.06 16.64
N THR A 78 10.44 -9.89 17.05
CA THR A 78 11.25 -8.72 16.68
C THR A 78 11.31 -8.53 15.16
N GLY A 79 11.00 -7.32 14.71
CA GLY A 79 11.03 -6.96 13.30
C GLY A 79 9.75 -7.27 12.54
N GLU A 80 8.79 -7.95 13.16
CA GLU A 80 7.54 -8.31 12.49
C GLU A 80 6.43 -7.27 12.76
N SER A 81 5.45 -7.26 11.89
CA SER A 81 4.28 -6.39 12.03
C SER A 81 3.02 -7.24 11.91
N SER A 82 2.08 -7.03 12.81
CA SER A 82 0.81 -7.74 12.79
C SER A 82 -0.16 -7.12 11.79
N CYS A 83 -1.22 -7.85 11.46
CA CYS A 83 -2.30 -7.35 10.60
C CYS A 83 -2.91 -6.06 11.17
N ASP A 84 -3.21 -6.04 12.46
CA ASP A 84 -3.80 -4.85 13.09
C ASP A 84 -2.87 -3.64 13.05
N MET A 85 -1.57 -3.86 13.24
CA MET A 85 -0.58 -2.79 13.15
C MET A 85 -0.55 -2.20 11.74
N LEU A 86 -0.56 -3.05 10.72
CA LEU A 86 -0.55 -2.61 9.33
C LEU A 86 -1.83 -1.87 8.97
N LYS A 87 -2.98 -2.36 9.42
CA LYS A 87 -4.26 -1.67 9.20
C LYS A 87 -4.26 -0.30 9.86
N SER A 88 -3.71 -0.18 11.07
CA SER A 88 -3.62 1.11 11.76
C SER A 88 -2.72 2.09 11.02
N ALA A 89 -1.75 1.60 10.26
CA ALA A 89 -0.84 2.43 9.46
C ALA A 89 -1.44 2.83 8.11
N GLY A 90 -2.58 2.25 7.72
CA GLY A 90 -3.27 2.62 6.50
C GLY A 90 -3.48 1.51 5.49
N CYS A 91 -3.00 0.30 5.74
CA CYS A 91 -3.20 -0.81 4.80
C CYS A 91 -4.66 -1.23 4.72
N THR A 92 -5.09 -1.57 3.56
CA THR A 92 -6.39 -2.11 3.29
C THR A 92 -6.31 -3.58 2.94
#